data_d369a82de7985f4ff985bddae02523fe
#
_entry.id   d369a82de7985f4ff985bddae02523fe
#
_cell.length_a   1.000
_cell.length_b   1.000
_cell.length_c   1.000
_cell.angle_alpha   90.00
_cell.angle_beta   90.00
_cell.angle_gamma   90.00
#
_symmetry.space_group_name_H-M   'P 1'
#
loop_
_entity.id
_entity.type
_entity.pdbx_description
1 polymer ?
#
loop_
_entity_poly.entity_id
_entity_poly.type
_entity_poly.pdbx_seq_one_letter_code
_entity_poly.pdbx_strand_id
1 'polypeptide(L)'
;MFSIRYAQERQWIERWLHMISRAMVKQPAAIEAVVATASMVQGYGDAYRQGLADWHTIINELAKPTFDGVLPLTDLASAIAEARAAAMPDPRQASLKRAIAQIRARATSPDAHAAE
;
A
#
# COMPACT_ATOMS: atom_id res chain seq x y z
N MET A 1 -30.83 8.34 -0.97
CA MET A 1 -30.33 7.25 -0.12
C MET A 1 -28.83 7.10 -0.26
N PHE A 2 -28.15 7.01 0.85
CA PHE A 2 -26.70 6.83 0.83
C PHE A 2 -26.36 5.38 0.56
N SER A 3 -25.52 5.16 -0.41
CA SER A 3 -25.11 3.82 -0.78
C SER A 3 -23.99 3.32 0.13
N ILE A 4 -23.85 2.01 0.18
CA ILE A 4 -22.71 1.38 0.85
C ILE A 4 -21.41 1.90 0.24
N ARG A 5 -21.41 2.14 -1.06
CA ARG A 5 -20.25 2.67 -1.75
C ARG A 5 -19.81 4.04 -1.21
N TYR A 6 -20.77 4.91 -0.92
CA TYR A 6 -20.45 6.22 -0.36
C TYR A 6 -19.69 6.08 0.96
N ALA A 7 -20.20 5.21 1.84
CA ALA A 7 -19.55 4.97 3.13
C ALA A 7 -18.15 4.37 2.95
N GLN A 8 -17.99 3.44 2.02
CA GLN A 8 -16.70 2.83 1.72
C GLN A 8 -15.70 3.85 1.15
N GLU A 9 -16.18 4.71 0.24
CA GLU A 9 -15.32 5.74 -0.33
C GLU A 9 -14.83 6.71 0.73
N ARG A 10 -15.71 7.16 1.58
CA ARG A 10 -15.33 8.07 2.66
C ARG A 10 -14.32 7.42 3.59
N GLN A 11 -14.52 6.15 3.91
CA GLN A 11 -13.66 5.42 4.83
C GLN A 11 -12.25 5.27 4.28
N TRP A 12 -12.10 4.85 3.02
CA TRP A 12 -10.75 4.66 2.48
C TRP A 12 -10.06 6.00 2.22
N ILE A 13 -10.80 7.04 1.82
CA ILE A 13 -10.22 8.37 1.63
C ILE A 13 -9.69 8.92 2.95
N GLU A 14 -10.41 8.76 4.04
CA GLU A 14 -9.95 9.17 5.35
C GLU A 14 -8.68 8.43 5.74
N ARG A 15 -8.62 7.14 5.45
CA ARG A 15 -7.44 6.35 5.72
C ARG A 15 -6.26 6.80 4.85
N TRP A 16 -6.51 7.09 3.59
CA TRP A 16 -5.50 7.58 2.66
C TRP A 16 -4.89 8.90 3.15
N LEU A 17 -5.74 9.84 3.54
CA LEU A 17 -5.27 11.11 4.09
C LEU A 17 -4.46 10.90 5.36
N HIS A 18 -4.87 9.98 6.20
CA HIS A 18 -4.12 9.66 7.42
C HIS A 18 -2.73 9.07 7.08
N MET A 19 -2.66 8.20 6.08
CA MET A 19 -1.38 7.64 5.66
C MET A 19 -0.44 8.71 5.10
N ILE A 20 -0.98 9.68 4.36
CA ILE A 20 -0.20 10.82 3.88
C ILE A 20 0.37 11.60 5.07
N SER A 21 -0.44 11.87 6.07
CA SER A 21 0.00 12.56 7.29
C SER A 21 1.13 11.80 7.97
N ARG A 22 1.01 10.48 8.07
CA ARG A 22 2.06 9.66 8.68
C ARG A 22 3.34 9.68 7.86
N ALA A 23 3.22 9.65 6.53
CA ALA A 23 4.39 9.73 5.65
C ALA A 23 5.14 11.04 5.86
N MET A 24 4.42 12.15 6.03
CA MET A 24 5.03 13.46 6.26
C MET A 24 5.95 13.45 7.49
N VAL A 25 5.60 12.68 8.51
CA VAL A 25 6.37 12.60 9.74
C VAL A 25 7.45 11.52 9.68
N LYS A 26 7.10 10.36 9.17
CA LYS A 26 7.96 9.17 9.26
C LYS A 26 8.88 8.96 8.07
N GLN A 27 8.41 9.27 6.87
CA GLN A 27 9.22 9.08 5.66
C GLN A 27 8.73 10.01 4.56
N PRO A 28 9.14 11.30 4.61
CA PRO A 28 8.66 12.30 3.63
C PRO A 28 8.93 11.92 2.18
N ALA A 29 9.99 11.17 1.90
CA ALA A 29 10.29 10.74 0.54
C ALA A 29 9.22 9.81 -0.04
N ALA A 30 8.36 9.23 0.81
CA ALA A 30 7.30 8.34 0.36
C ALA A 30 5.97 9.07 0.11
N ILE A 31 5.87 10.36 0.39
CA ILE A 31 4.60 11.09 0.28
C ILE A 31 3.99 10.94 -1.11
N GLU A 32 4.77 11.19 -2.16
CA GLU A 32 4.25 11.13 -3.53
C GLU A 32 3.71 9.74 -3.87
N ALA A 33 4.42 8.69 -3.42
CA ALA A 33 3.98 7.32 -3.69
C ALA A 33 2.66 7.01 -2.96
N VAL A 34 2.52 7.47 -1.71
CA VAL A 34 1.29 7.28 -0.95
C VAL A 34 0.14 8.04 -1.61
N VAL A 35 0.38 9.29 -2.01
CA VAL A 35 -0.63 10.10 -2.72
C VAL A 35 -1.07 9.38 -3.99
N ALA A 36 -0.13 8.87 -4.76
CA ALA A 36 -0.40 8.22 -6.04
C ALA A 36 -1.22 6.94 -5.91
N THR A 37 -1.21 6.28 -4.74
CA THR A 37 -1.98 5.05 -4.56
C THR A 37 -3.49 5.25 -4.73
N ALA A 38 -3.97 6.47 -4.59
CA ALA A 38 -5.41 6.76 -4.77
C ALA A 38 -5.90 6.35 -6.15
N SER A 39 -5.03 6.37 -7.17
CA SER A 39 -5.42 6.00 -8.52
C SER A 39 -5.75 4.50 -8.65
N MET A 40 -5.41 3.69 -7.67
CA MET A 40 -5.77 2.28 -7.67
C MET A 40 -7.27 2.06 -7.43
N VAL A 41 -7.91 3.00 -6.74
CA VAL A 41 -9.29 2.85 -6.29
C VAL A 41 -10.20 3.63 -7.22
N GLN A 42 -10.59 2.99 -8.32
CA GLN A 42 -11.44 3.64 -9.32
C GLN A 42 -12.25 2.59 -10.08
N GLY A 43 -13.18 3.06 -10.92
CA GLY A 43 -14.03 2.19 -11.68
C GLY A 43 -15.30 1.83 -10.92
N TYR A 44 -15.94 0.76 -11.35
CA TYR A 44 -17.23 0.32 -10.81
C TYR A 44 -17.22 -1.19 -10.62
N GLY A 45 -18.12 -1.65 -9.76
CA GLY A 45 -18.32 -3.08 -9.56
C GLY A 45 -17.06 -3.80 -9.12
N ASP A 46 -16.72 -4.85 -9.84
CA ASP A 46 -15.58 -5.69 -9.48
C ASP A 46 -14.25 -4.96 -9.59
N ALA A 47 -14.10 -4.07 -10.57
CA ALA A 47 -12.87 -3.29 -10.71
C ALA A 47 -12.65 -2.39 -9.49
N TYR A 48 -13.70 -1.75 -9.01
CA TYR A 48 -13.63 -0.91 -7.82
C TYR A 48 -13.27 -1.75 -6.58
N ARG A 49 -13.97 -2.87 -6.40
CA ARG A 49 -13.72 -3.75 -5.25
C ARG A 49 -12.31 -4.31 -5.26
N GLN A 50 -11.82 -4.70 -6.44
CA GLN A 50 -10.47 -5.23 -6.58
C GLN A 50 -9.42 -4.16 -6.25
N GLY A 51 -9.58 -2.97 -6.82
CA GLY A 51 -8.67 -1.86 -6.55
C GLY A 51 -8.62 -1.49 -5.08
N LEU A 52 -9.78 -1.44 -4.44
CA LEU A 52 -9.88 -1.14 -3.02
C LEU A 52 -9.20 -2.21 -2.16
N ALA A 53 -9.42 -3.48 -2.49
CA ALA A 53 -8.78 -4.58 -1.77
C ALA A 53 -7.26 -4.54 -1.93
N ASP A 54 -6.78 -4.30 -3.14
CA ASP A 54 -5.34 -4.21 -3.41
C ASP A 54 -4.73 -3.02 -2.66
N TRP A 55 -5.44 -1.89 -2.65
CA TRP A 55 -4.99 -0.70 -1.92
C TRP A 55 -4.84 -1.00 -0.44
N HIS A 56 -5.86 -1.60 0.17
CA HIS A 56 -5.80 -1.94 1.60
C HIS A 56 -4.66 -2.92 1.89
N THR A 57 -4.43 -3.88 1.00
CA THR A 57 -3.35 -4.85 1.19
C THR A 57 -1.98 -4.16 1.19
N ILE A 58 -1.75 -3.26 0.23
CA ILE A 58 -0.49 -2.52 0.18
C ILE A 58 -0.31 -1.65 1.42
N ILE A 59 -1.36 -0.95 1.83
CA ILE A 59 -1.28 -0.11 3.03
C ILE A 59 -1.03 -0.95 4.28
N ASN A 60 -1.77 -2.04 4.44
CA ASN A 60 -1.64 -2.90 5.63
C ASN A 60 -0.28 -3.57 5.72
N GLU A 61 0.29 -3.96 4.59
CA GLU A 61 1.48 -4.81 4.60
C GLU A 61 2.79 -4.04 4.37
N LEU A 62 2.73 -2.86 3.80
CA LEU A 62 3.92 -2.07 3.52
C LEU A 62 3.94 -0.72 4.24
N ALA A 63 2.95 0.12 4.01
CA ALA A 63 2.98 1.50 4.53
C ALA A 63 2.80 1.55 6.05
N LYS A 64 1.73 0.96 6.54
CA LYS A 64 1.42 1.00 7.97
C LYS A 64 2.54 0.41 8.82
N PRO A 65 3.04 -0.82 8.54
CA PRO A 65 4.12 -1.37 9.37
C PRO A 65 5.41 -0.57 9.28
N THR A 66 5.68 0.07 8.14
CA THR A 66 6.84 0.94 8.02
C THR A 66 6.70 2.16 8.93
N PHE A 67 5.55 2.81 8.91
CA PHE A 67 5.29 3.96 9.75
C PHE A 67 5.21 3.59 11.24
N ASP A 68 4.78 2.37 11.54
CA ASP A 68 4.74 1.88 12.92
C ASP A 68 6.11 1.46 13.45
N GLY A 69 7.13 1.46 12.59
CA GLY A 69 8.49 1.06 13.00
C GLY A 69 8.68 -0.44 13.08
N VAL A 70 7.74 -1.23 12.56
CA VAL A 70 7.79 -2.69 12.59
C VAL A 70 8.54 -3.23 11.38
N LEU A 71 8.36 -2.59 10.22
CA LEU A 71 9.00 -3.03 8.98
C LEU A 71 10.09 -2.01 8.59
N PRO A 72 11.37 -2.44 8.54
CA PRO A 72 12.47 -1.51 8.29
C PRO A 72 12.65 -1.20 6.79
N LEU A 73 11.64 -0.63 6.16
CA LEU A 73 11.71 -0.18 4.77
C LEU A 73 12.23 1.25 4.72
N THR A 74 13.42 1.43 4.19
CA THR A 74 14.02 2.76 4.04
C THR A 74 13.55 3.46 2.77
N ASP A 75 13.07 2.69 1.79
CA ASP A 75 12.55 3.22 0.54
C ASP A 75 11.14 2.67 0.29
N LEU A 76 10.20 3.19 1.04
CA LEU A 76 8.80 2.79 0.93
C LEU A 76 8.23 3.15 -0.43
N ALA A 77 8.68 4.26 -1.03
CA ALA A 77 8.19 4.68 -2.34
C ALA A 77 8.42 3.60 -3.41
N SER A 78 9.64 3.05 -3.45
CA SER A 78 9.95 1.99 -4.41
C SER A 78 9.19 0.71 -4.10
N ALA A 79 9.01 0.38 -2.82
CA ALA A 79 8.24 -0.79 -2.41
C ALA A 79 6.79 -0.69 -2.86
N ILE A 80 6.17 0.47 -2.67
CA ILE A 80 4.80 0.71 -3.12
C ILE A 80 4.71 0.58 -4.64
N ALA A 81 5.65 1.16 -5.37
CA ALA A 81 5.65 1.09 -6.83
C ALA A 81 5.79 -0.36 -7.32
N GLU A 82 6.66 -1.12 -6.69
CA GLU A 82 6.86 -2.54 -7.02
C GLU A 82 5.59 -3.35 -6.78
N ALA A 83 4.95 -3.14 -5.63
CA ALA A 83 3.71 -3.83 -5.30
C ALA A 83 2.58 -3.47 -6.27
N ARG A 84 2.45 -2.19 -6.62
CA ARG A 84 1.43 -1.75 -7.57
C ARG A 84 1.62 -2.38 -8.94
N ALA A 85 2.88 -2.49 -9.37
CA ALA A 85 3.19 -3.09 -10.66
C ALA A 85 2.83 -4.59 -10.68
N ALA A 86 2.83 -5.25 -9.53
CA ALA A 86 2.51 -6.67 -9.42
C ALA A 86 1.02 -6.94 -9.24
N ALA A 87 0.22 -5.89 -9.00
CA ALA A 87 -1.21 -6.06 -8.78
C ALA A 87 -1.89 -6.47 -10.10
N MET A 88 -2.65 -7.55 -10.05
CA MET A 88 -3.38 -8.09 -11.19
C MET A 88 -4.84 -8.23 -10.79
N PRO A 89 -5.78 -8.24 -11.76
CA PRO A 89 -7.19 -8.45 -11.45
C PRO A 89 -7.45 -9.88 -11.01
N ASP A 90 -7.16 -10.15 -9.75
CA ASP A 90 -7.24 -11.47 -9.14
C ASP A 90 -7.78 -11.32 -7.71
N PRO A 91 -9.00 -11.85 -7.41
CA PRO A 91 -9.55 -11.75 -6.06
C PRO A 91 -8.67 -12.37 -4.98
N ARG A 92 -7.81 -13.32 -5.35
CA ARG A 92 -6.89 -13.96 -4.40
C ARG A 92 -5.64 -13.14 -4.18
N GLN A 93 -5.40 -12.14 -5.02
CA GLN A 93 -4.23 -11.26 -4.93
C GLN A 93 -2.90 -12.02 -4.95
N ALA A 94 -2.82 -13.11 -5.72
CA ALA A 94 -1.66 -14.00 -5.66
C ALA A 94 -0.36 -13.30 -6.04
N SER A 95 -0.34 -12.58 -7.16
CA SER A 95 0.86 -11.88 -7.63
C SER A 95 1.23 -10.74 -6.69
N LEU A 96 0.23 -9.98 -6.22
CA LEU A 96 0.46 -8.88 -5.29
C LEU A 96 1.04 -9.40 -3.97
N LYS A 97 0.44 -10.43 -3.41
CA LYS A 97 0.91 -10.98 -2.13
C LYS A 97 2.31 -11.56 -2.25
N ARG A 98 2.62 -12.17 -3.40
CA ARG A 98 3.97 -12.69 -3.64
C ARG A 98 5.00 -11.58 -3.69
N ALA A 99 4.68 -10.49 -4.40
CA ALA A 99 5.57 -9.33 -4.47
C ALA A 99 5.80 -8.71 -3.10
N ILE A 100 4.71 -8.54 -2.33
CA ILE A 100 4.79 -8.00 -0.98
C ILE A 100 5.65 -8.89 -0.08
N ALA A 101 5.46 -10.21 -0.15
CA ALA A 101 6.26 -11.14 0.64
C ALA A 101 7.75 -11.01 0.33
N GLN A 102 8.10 -10.85 -0.94
CA GLN A 102 9.49 -10.66 -1.36
C GLN A 102 10.05 -9.33 -0.85
N ILE A 103 9.26 -8.27 -0.93
CA ILE A 103 9.67 -6.95 -0.42
C ILE A 103 9.94 -7.03 1.08
N ARG A 104 9.03 -7.62 1.82
CA ARG A 104 9.16 -7.72 3.26
C ARG A 104 10.36 -8.62 3.66
N ALA A 105 10.57 -9.70 2.92
CA ALA A 105 11.71 -10.58 3.17
C ALA A 105 13.03 -9.86 2.96
N ARG A 106 13.14 -9.08 1.88
CA ARG A 106 14.37 -8.31 1.62
C ARG A 106 14.61 -7.25 2.70
N ALA A 107 13.55 -6.61 3.16
CA ALA A 107 13.65 -5.56 4.17
C ALA A 107 14.12 -6.09 5.52
N THR A 108 13.75 -7.31 5.84
CA THR A 108 14.09 -7.92 7.14
C THR A 108 15.27 -8.88 7.06
N SER A 109 15.88 -9.04 5.89
CA SER A 109 17.00 -9.94 5.71
C SER A 109 18.26 -9.39 6.40
N PRO A 110 18.99 -10.20 7.16
CA PRO A 110 20.27 -9.77 7.72
C PRO A 110 21.28 -9.36 6.65
N ASP A 111 21.24 -9.99 5.48
CA ASP A 111 22.14 -9.66 4.39
C ASP A 111 21.93 -8.25 3.86
N ALA A 112 20.69 -7.78 3.85
CA ALA A 112 20.37 -6.43 3.41
C ALA A 112 21.02 -5.38 4.29
N HIS A 113 21.15 -5.65 5.59
CA HIS A 113 21.80 -4.75 6.53
C HIS A 113 23.32 -4.91 6.52
N ALA A 114 23.80 -6.13 6.27
CA ALA A 114 25.23 -6.40 6.24
C ALA A 114 25.92 -5.76 5.02
N ALA A 115 25.18 -5.52 3.95
CA ALA A 115 25.71 -4.91 2.72
C ALA A 115 25.96 -3.41 2.87
N GLU A 116 25.48 -2.82 3.93
CA GLU A 116 25.68 -1.41 4.21
C GLU A 116 26.95 -1.23 5.05
#